data_ed46fef5c647e0a8b188c4eb1f8e1da3
#
_entry.id   ed46fef5c647e0a8b188c4eb1f8e1da3
#
_cell.length_a   1.000
_cell.length_b   1.000
_cell.length_c   1.000
_cell.angle_alpha   90.00
_cell.angle_beta   90.00
_cell.angle_gamma   90.00
#
_symmetry.space_group_name_H-M   'P 1'
#
loop_
_entity.id
_entity.type
_entity.pdbx_description
1 polymer ?
#
loop_
_entity_poly.entity_id
_entity_poly.type
_entity_poly.pdbx_seq_one_letter_code
_entity_poly.pdbx_strand_id
1 'polypeptide(L)'
;VLVDDGETRLLYTGDFHTGDQRLVAPSTARPDADAVICESTYSDVTHEARDRVEQRFAESVQQTVWEGGTVVVPAFAIGRTQEAMLVCNAHDIDCYVDGMGQRVTEQLKRHPEFLRDGDALRGATSSARFVTGRDGQRKRIAEQNTVIITTSGMLSGGPAMTYVPAIRHHPTNKVALTGYQVEGTPGRQLLDTGSAELDGRVMPVSAQVELHEFSAHADRDGLLDFLAPYRDTEIVLNHGDRCGAFADELRADGYEAQAPELGETLTF
;
A
#
# COMPACT_ATOMS: atom_id res chain seq x y z
N VAL A 1 18.97 4.18 -0.89
CA VAL A 1 19.99 5.24 -0.67
C VAL A 1 21.32 4.56 -0.48
N LEU A 2 22.35 4.99 -1.22
CA LEU A 2 23.73 4.54 -1.01
C LEU A 2 24.48 5.67 -0.27
N VAL A 3 25.09 5.35 0.86
CA VAL A 3 25.97 6.23 1.63
C VAL A 3 27.39 5.72 1.44
N ASP A 4 28.30 6.59 1.03
CA ASP A 4 29.70 6.26 0.77
C ASP A 4 30.56 7.33 1.47
N ASP A 5 31.39 6.93 2.42
CA ASP A 5 32.30 7.81 3.15
C ASP A 5 33.77 7.75 2.65
N GLY A 6 33.99 6.95 1.60
CA GLY A 6 35.30 6.69 0.98
C GLY A 6 36.01 5.46 1.52
N GLU A 7 35.54 4.86 2.60
CA GLU A 7 36.05 3.60 3.17
C GLU A 7 34.97 2.51 3.15
N THR A 8 33.72 2.84 3.46
CA THR A 8 32.59 1.92 3.54
C THR A 8 31.40 2.43 2.74
N ARG A 9 30.73 1.56 2.00
CA ARG A 9 29.49 1.82 1.26
C ARG A 9 28.35 1.09 1.91
N LEU A 10 27.40 1.85 2.46
CA LEU A 10 26.19 1.34 3.09
C LEU A 10 24.99 1.55 2.17
N LEU A 11 24.31 0.48 1.77
CA LEU A 11 23.06 0.53 1.04
C LEU A 11 21.87 0.42 1.99
N TYR A 12 21.02 1.45 2.02
CA TYR A 12 19.71 1.41 2.67
C TYR A 12 18.61 1.31 1.61
N THR A 13 17.83 0.25 1.61
CA THR A 13 16.80 0.03 0.60
C THR A 13 15.63 0.99 0.77
N GLY A 14 15.24 1.30 2.01
CA GLY A 14 13.88 1.73 2.28
C GLY A 14 12.89 0.67 1.82
N ASP A 15 11.61 1.01 1.79
CA ASP A 15 10.57 0.15 1.22
C ASP A 15 10.75 0.08 -0.29
N PHE A 16 10.74 -1.12 -0.88
CA PHE A 16 10.89 -1.29 -2.32
C PHE A 16 10.05 -2.45 -2.86
N HIS A 17 9.72 -2.39 -4.13
CA HIS A 17 9.00 -3.45 -4.83
C HIS A 17 9.76 -3.88 -6.09
N THR A 18 9.81 -5.18 -6.35
CA THR A 18 10.49 -5.78 -7.50
C THR A 18 9.51 -6.15 -8.63
N GLY A 19 8.23 -6.23 -8.34
CA GLY A 19 7.19 -6.51 -9.32
C GLY A 19 6.64 -5.28 -10.03
N ASP A 20 5.82 -5.52 -11.03
CA ASP A 20 5.16 -4.45 -11.80
C ASP A 20 4.12 -3.70 -10.96
N GLN A 21 4.14 -2.37 -11.07
CA GLN A 21 3.14 -1.44 -10.55
C GLN A 21 2.78 -0.42 -11.63
N ARG A 22 1.64 0.26 -11.47
CA ARG A 22 1.24 1.28 -12.44
C ARG A 22 1.91 2.63 -12.19
N LEU A 23 2.14 2.97 -10.91
CA LEU A 23 2.67 4.27 -10.52
C LEU A 23 4.18 4.38 -10.73
N VAL A 24 4.92 3.37 -10.28
CA VAL A 24 6.39 3.34 -10.34
C VAL A 24 6.89 2.08 -11.00
N ALA A 25 8.07 2.17 -11.60
CA ALA A 25 8.75 0.99 -12.15
C ALA A 25 9.29 0.09 -11.01
N PRO A 26 9.46 -1.22 -11.27
CA PRO A 26 10.09 -2.11 -10.30
C PRO A 26 11.52 -1.68 -9.99
N SER A 27 11.95 -1.90 -8.75
CA SER A 27 13.32 -1.62 -8.33
C SER A 27 14.28 -2.69 -8.85
N THR A 28 15.17 -2.30 -9.77
CA THR A 28 16.17 -3.18 -10.38
C THR A 28 17.61 -2.86 -9.99
N ALA A 29 17.84 -1.73 -9.31
CA ALA A 29 19.17 -1.29 -8.93
C ALA A 29 19.81 -2.24 -7.89
N ARG A 30 21.04 -2.63 -8.13
CA ARG A 30 21.88 -3.47 -7.25
C ARG A 30 23.27 -2.85 -7.18
N PRO A 31 23.43 -1.67 -6.52
CA PRO A 31 24.76 -1.06 -6.39
C PRO A 31 25.66 -1.90 -5.51
N ASP A 32 26.96 -1.91 -5.79
CA ASP A 32 27.94 -2.52 -4.89
C ASP A 32 27.89 -1.84 -3.51
N ALA A 33 27.89 -2.61 -2.46
CA ALA A 33 27.88 -2.16 -1.08
C ALA A 33 28.65 -3.11 -0.17
N ASP A 34 29.24 -2.56 0.91
CA ASP A 34 29.95 -3.32 1.92
C ASP A 34 28.99 -3.79 3.04
N ALA A 35 27.85 -3.09 3.20
CA ALA A 35 26.75 -3.49 4.06
C ALA A 35 25.40 -3.09 3.45
N VAL A 36 24.35 -3.86 3.72
CA VAL A 36 22.98 -3.63 3.22
C VAL A 36 22.00 -3.61 4.37
N ILE A 37 21.26 -2.51 4.55
CA ILE A 37 20.08 -2.46 5.41
C ILE A 37 18.86 -2.65 4.51
N CYS A 38 18.14 -3.76 4.70
CA CYS A 38 17.05 -4.19 3.85
C CYS A 38 15.74 -4.35 4.63
N GLU A 39 14.64 -3.86 4.05
CA GLU A 39 13.30 -4.18 4.55
C GLU A 39 13.01 -5.67 4.44
N SER A 40 12.07 -6.16 5.28
CA SER A 40 11.67 -7.58 5.31
C SER A 40 10.18 -7.78 5.59
N THR A 41 9.35 -6.83 5.15
CA THR A 41 7.91 -6.78 5.45
C THR A 41 7.18 -8.07 5.06
N TYR A 42 7.44 -8.59 3.88
CA TYR A 42 6.81 -9.80 3.35
C TYR A 42 7.81 -10.97 3.17
N SER A 43 8.71 -11.14 4.13
CA SER A 43 9.74 -12.20 4.09
C SER A 43 9.18 -13.64 4.10
N ASP A 44 7.90 -13.84 4.36
CA ASP A 44 7.21 -15.14 4.41
C ASP A 44 5.99 -15.24 3.47
N VAL A 45 5.79 -14.24 2.61
CA VAL A 45 4.63 -14.16 1.71
C VAL A 45 5.11 -14.14 0.26
N THR A 46 4.43 -14.88 -0.62
CA THR A 46 4.53 -14.74 -2.06
C THR A 46 3.30 -13.97 -2.55
N HIS A 47 3.49 -12.89 -3.28
CA HIS A 47 2.40 -12.09 -3.80
C HIS A 47 1.74 -12.77 -5.00
N GLU A 48 0.43 -12.61 -5.09
CA GLU A 48 -0.30 -12.95 -6.31
C GLU A 48 0.14 -12.03 -7.46
N ALA A 49 0.10 -12.54 -8.69
CA ALA A 49 0.41 -11.74 -9.87
C ALA A 49 -0.44 -10.45 -9.91
N ARG A 50 0.22 -9.31 -10.10
CA ARG A 50 -0.38 -7.97 -9.99
C ARG A 50 -1.58 -7.77 -10.88
N ASP A 51 -1.53 -8.26 -12.12
CA ASP A 51 -2.62 -8.19 -13.08
C ASP A 51 -3.90 -8.89 -12.58
N ARG A 52 -3.75 -10.02 -11.89
CA ARG A 52 -4.88 -10.74 -11.28
C ARG A 52 -5.49 -9.97 -10.11
N VAL A 53 -4.65 -9.37 -9.26
CA VAL A 53 -5.13 -8.53 -8.15
C VAL A 53 -5.91 -7.34 -8.68
N GLU A 54 -5.39 -6.66 -9.72
CA GLU A 54 -6.05 -5.52 -10.36
C GLU A 54 -7.36 -5.92 -11.02
N GLN A 55 -7.38 -7.04 -11.75
CA GLN A 55 -8.59 -7.57 -12.39
C GLN A 55 -9.67 -7.87 -11.35
N ARG A 56 -9.31 -8.61 -10.29
CA ARG A 56 -10.25 -8.96 -9.20
C ARG A 56 -10.77 -7.72 -8.48
N PHE A 57 -9.92 -6.72 -8.23
CA PHE A 57 -10.34 -5.45 -7.66
C PHE A 57 -11.33 -4.73 -8.57
N ALA A 58 -11.02 -4.60 -9.86
CA ALA A 58 -11.87 -3.91 -10.82
C ALA A 58 -13.24 -4.59 -10.96
N GLU A 59 -13.27 -5.92 -11.10
CA GLU A 59 -14.51 -6.70 -11.18
C GLU A 59 -15.36 -6.55 -9.92
N SER A 60 -14.75 -6.68 -8.75
CA SER A 60 -15.43 -6.54 -7.44
C SER A 60 -16.05 -5.16 -7.26
N VAL A 61 -15.31 -4.12 -7.61
CA VAL A 61 -15.75 -2.72 -7.49
C VAL A 61 -16.86 -2.42 -8.49
N GLN A 62 -16.72 -2.82 -9.76
CA GLN A 62 -17.72 -2.63 -10.80
C GLN A 62 -19.03 -3.35 -10.45
N GLN A 63 -18.94 -4.60 -9.99
CA GLN A 63 -20.12 -5.37 -9.57
C GLN A 63 -20.86 -4.65 -8.44
N THR A 64 -20.14 -4.18 -7.41
CA THR A 64 -20.76 -3.47 -6.27
C THR A 64 -21.51 -2.21 -6.73
N VAL A 65 -20.89 -1.41 -7.60
CA VAL A 65 -21.52 -0.18 -8.13
C VAL A 65 -22.73 -0.53 -9.01
N TRP A 66 -22.63 -1.57 -9.83
CA TRP A 66 -23.74 -2.04 -10.67
C TRP A 66 -24.94 -2.53 -9.84
N GLU A 67 -24.68 -3.19 -8.71
CA GLU A 67 -25.71 -3.65 -7.75
C GLU A 67 -26.31 -2.50 -6.92
N GLY A 68 -25.87 -1.27 -7.14
CA GLY A 68 -26.37 -0.08 -6.46
C GLY A 68 -25.66 0.24 -5.13
N GLY A 69 -24.47 -0.37 -4.90
CA GLY A 69 -23.67 -0.13 -3.72
C GLY A 69 -22.63 0.97 -3.90
N THR A 70 -22.10 1.45 -2.78
CA THR A 70 -20.95 2.36 -2.71
C THR A 70 -19.73 1.57 -2.23
N VAL A 71 -18.59 1.76 -2.90
CA VAL A 71 -17.30 1.19 -2.50
C VAL A 71 -16.45 2.27 -1.85
N VAL A 72 -15.99 2.04 -0.63
CA VAL A 72 -14.93 2.83 0.01
C VAL A 72 -13.62 2.06 -0.10
N VAL A 73 -12.62 2.70 -0.68
CA VAL A 73 -11.26 2.18 -0.87
C VAL A 73 -10.32 2.94 0.06
N PRO A 74 -10.10 2.47 1.31
CA PRO A 74 -9.11 3.05 2.19
C PRO A 74 -7.71 2.83 1.62
N ALA A 75 -6.96 3.92 1.45
CA ALA A 75 -5.65 3.87 0.81
C ALA A 75 -4.66 4.81 1.50
N PHE A 76 -3.38 4.44 1.51
CA PHE A 76 -2.32 5.35 1.94
C PHE A 76 -2.23 6.54 0.98
N ALA A 77 -1.88 7.70 1.52
CA ALA A 77 -1.80 8.93 0.75
C ALA A 77 -0.74 8.88 -0.35
N ILE A 78 0.38 8.21 -0.06
CA ILE A 78 1.51 8.03 -0.98
C ILE A 78 1.43 6.63 -1.58
N GLY A 79 1.50 6.55 -2.89
CA GLY A 79 1.53 5.31 -3.65
C GLY A 79 0.16 4.66 -3.82
N ARG A 80 -0.49 4.20 -2.75
CA ARG A 80 -1.74 3.39 -2.84
C ARG A 80 -2.93 4.16 -3.40
N THR A 81 -3.12 5.43 -3.02
CA THR A 81 -4.18 6.27 -3.61
C THR A 81 -3.99 6.40 -5.13
N GLN A 82 -2.77 6.63 -5.59
CA GLN A 82 -2.47 6.82 -7.00
C GLN A 82 -2.58 5.50 -7.77
N GLU A 83 -2.12 4.38 -7.19
CA GLU A 83 -2.31 3.04 -7.78
C GLU A 83 -3.79 2.73 -7.98
N ALA A 84 -4.62 2.92 -6.94
CA ALA A 84 -6.06 2.67 -7.04
C ALA A 84 -6.72 3.58 -8.10
N MET A 85 -6.31 4.86 -8.20
CA MET A 85 -6.77 5.76 -9.27
C MET A 85 -6.37 5.27 -10.66
N LEU A 86 -5.13 4.82 -10.83
CA LEU A 86 -4.62 4.30 -12.10
C LEU A 86 -5.35 3.02 -12.52
N VAL A 87 -5.63 2.12 -11.56
CA VAL A 87 -6.42 0.91 -11.82
C VAL A 87 -7.85 1.28 -12.21
N CYS A 88 -8.51 2.17 -11.45
CA CYS A 88 -9.85 2.64 -11.79
C CYS A 88 -9.90 3.23 -13.21
N ASN A 89 -8.94 4.09 -13.57
CA ASN A 89 -8.88 4.69 -14.91
C ASN A 89 -8.64 3.64 -16.01
N ALA A 90 -7.81 2.63 -15.76
CA ALA A 90 -7.51 1.58 -16.74
C ALA A 90 -8.70 0.65 -17.00
N HIS A 91 -9.67 0.59 -16.09
CA HIS A 91 -10.88 -0.22 -16.18
C HIS A 91 -12.16 0.61 -16.35
N ASP A 92 -12.05 1.87 -16.75
CA ASP A 92 -13.17 2.82 -16.96
C ASP A 92 -14.10 2.95 -15.74
N ILE A 93 -13.54 2.95 -14.54
CA ILE A 93 -14.25 3.08 -13.27
C ILE A 93 -14.19 4.54 -12.80
N ASP A 94 -15.34 5.20 -12.77
CA ASP A 94 -15.47 6.53 -12.17
C ASP A 94 -15.21 6.48 -10.67
N CYS A 95 -14.37 7.37 -10.15
CA CYS A 95 -14.08 7.41 -8.72
C CYS A 95 -14.00 8.84 -8.16
N TYR A 96 -14.32 8.96 -6.86
CA TYR A 96 -13.98 10.11 -6.05
C TYR A 96 -12.67 9.87 -5.33
N VAL A 97 -11.88 10.93 -5.14
CA VAL A 97 -10.65 10.89 -4.34
C VAL A 97 -10.74 11.92 -3.24
N ASP A 98 -10.50 11.52 -1.99
CA ASP A 98 -10.57 12.42 -0.83
C ASP A 98 -9.37 12.24 0.12
N GLY A 99 -9.00 13.33 0.77
CA GLY A 99 -7.95 13.36 1.76
C GLY A 99 -6.57 13.71 1.22
N MET A 100 -5.55 13.31 1.96
CA MET A 100 -4.15 13.67 1.68
C MET A 100 -3.65 13.14 0.33
N GLY A 101 -4.20 12.02 -0.14
CA GLY A 101 -3.85 11.43 -1.44
C GLY A 101 -3.99 12.42 -2.61
N GLN A 102 -4.95 13.35 -2.57
CA GLN A 102 -5.11 14.40 -3.57
C GLN A 102 -3.85 15.30 -3.66
N ARG A 103 -3.34 15.73 -2.50
CA ARG A 103 -2.16 16.60 -2.43
C ARG A 103 -0.91 15.89 -2.92
N VAL A 104 -0.77 14.62 -2.56
CA VAL A 104 0.33 13.77 -3.05
C VAL A 104 0.24 13.59 -4.56
N THR A 105 -0.95 13.33 -5.11
CA THR A 105 -1.17 13.21 -6.56
C THR A 105 -0.73 14.49 -7.29
N GLU A 106 -1.08 15.67 -6.76
CA GLU A 106 -0.67 16.95 -7.36
C GLU A 106 0.85 17.18 -7.27
N GLN A 107 1.53 16.67 -6.25
CA GLN A 107 3.00 16.72 -6.18
C GLN A 107 3.62 15.77 -7.20
N LEU A 108 3.17 14.53 -7.28
CA LEU A 108 3.70 13.54 -8.23
C LEU A 108 3.53 13.98 -9.69
N LYS A 109 2.43 14.62 -10.03
CA LYS A 109 2.23 15.21 -11.38
C LYS A 109 3.27 16.27 -11.77
N ARG A 110 3.89 16.93 -10.78
CA ARG A 110 4.98 17.91 -11.01
C ARG A 110 6.34 17.26 -11.20
N HIS A 111 6.44 15.97 -10.85
CA HIS A 111 7.67 15.19 -10.89
C HIS A 111 7.48 13.89 -11.68
N PRO A 112 7.13 13.99 -12.98
CA PRO A 112 6.87 12.81 -13.81
C PRO A 112 8.10 11.93 -14.00
N GLU A 113 9.30 12.44 -13.75
CA GLU A 113 10.57 11.71 -13.79
C GLU A 113 10.67 10.56 -12.79
N PHE A 114 9.87 10.58 -11.73
CA PHE A 114 9.79 9.49 -10.73
C PHE A 114 8.67 8.50 -11.01
N LEU A 115 7.92 8.69 -12.08
CA LEU A 115 6.76 7.86 -12.42
C LEU A 115 7.09 6.93 -13.58
N ARG A 116 6.44 5.76 -13.58
CA ARG A 116 6.49 4.85 -14.72
C ARG A 116 5.87 5.48 -15.97
N ASP A 117 4.73 6.17 -15.79
CA ASP A 117 4.00 6.90 -16.84
C ASP A 117 3.28 8.12 -16.25
N GLY A 118 3.87 9.30 -16.44
CA GLY A 118 3.30 10.56 -15.98
C GLY A 118 2.02 10.95 -16.73
N ASP A 119 1.83 10.53 -17.99
CA ASP A 119 0.61 10.79 -18.77
C ASP A 119 -0.54 9.93 -18.26
N ALA A 120 -0.29 8.68 -17.90
CA ALA A 120 -1.28 7.82 -17.26
C ALA A 120 -1.80 8.43 -15.94
N LEU A 121 -0.90 8.98 -15.09
CA LEU A 121 -1.33 9.64 -13.85
C LEU A 121 -2.13 10.93 -14.14
N ARG A 122 -1.77 11.71 -15.16
CA ARG A 122 -2.55 12.87 -15.59
C ARG A 122 -3.93 12.47 -16.08
N GLY A 123 -4.03 11.39 -16.87
CA GLY A 123 -5.28 10.83 -17.35
C GLY A 123 -6.18 10.38 -16.17
N ALA A 124 -5.65 9.57 -15.27
CA ALA A 124 -6.37 9.11 -14.06
C ALA A 124 -6.85 10.27 -13.18
N THR A 125 -6.03 11.34 -13.05
CA THR A 125 -6.42 12.54 -12.31
C THR A 125 -7.57 13.30 -12.99
N SER A 126 -7.59 13.33 -14.32
CA SER A 126 -8.64 14.01 -15.07
C SER A 126 -9.97 13.28 -15.06
N SER A 127 -9.95 11.95 -14.96
CA SER A 127 -11.14 11.09 -14.84
C SER A 127 -11.70 11.09 -13.42
N ALA A 128 -10.83 11.20 -12.40
CA ALA A 128 -11.24 11.20 -11.00
C ALA A 128 -11.86 12.53 -10.55
N ARG A 129 -12.79 12.45 -9.57
CA ARG A 129 -13.45 13.62 -8.98
C ARG A 129 -12.85 13.92 -7.61
N PHE A 130 -12.08 14.98 -7.50
CA PHE A 130 -11.46 15.40 -6.24
C PHE A 130 -12.47 16.08 -5.32
N VAL A 131 -12.59 15.56 -4.09
CA VAL A 131 -13.54 16.04 -3.09
C VAL A 131 -13.01 17.33 -2.45
N THR A 132 -13.81 18.37 -2.43
CA THR A 132 -13.41 19.69 -1.90
C THR A 132 -13.57 19.82 -0.39
N GLY A 133 -14.24 18.84 0.25
CA GLY A 133 -14.46 18.82 1.70
C GLY A 133 -15.52 19.82 2.19
N ARG A 134 -16.37 20.38 1.30
CA ARG A 134 -17.50 21.26 1.70
C ARG A 134 -18.48 20.52 2.62
N ASP A 135 -19.14 21.27 3.49
CA ASP A 135 -20.09 20.72 4.45
C ASP A 135 -21.14 19.80 3.80
N GLY A 136 -21.26 18.60 4.37
CA GLY A 136 -22.19 17.58 3.91
C GLY A 136 -21.83 16.90 2.57
N GLN A 137 -20.75 17.32 1.87
CA GLN A 137 -20.36 16.73 0.59
C GLN A 137 -20.05 15.24 0.73
N ARG A 138 -19.24 14.85 1.72
CA ARG A 138 -18.84 13.45 1.96
C ARG A 138 -20.05 12.54 2.17
N LYS A 139 -21.01 12.96 2.98
CA LYS A 139 -22.24 12.19 3.22
C LYS A 139 -23.02 11.98 1.93
N ARG A 140 -23.21 13.04 1.13
CA ARG A 140 -23.92 12.94 -0.16
C ARG A 140 -23.20 12.01 -1.15
N ILE A 141 -21.85 12.01 -1.14
CA ILE A 141 -21.07 11.10 -2.00
C ILE A 141 -21.23 9.66 -1.52
N ALA A 142 -21.22 9.42 -0.20
CA ALA A 142 -21.42 8.08 0.38
C ALA A 142 -22.79 7.45 0.05
N GLU A 143 -23.78 8.26 -0.31
CA GLU A 143 -25.12 7.83 -0.72
C GLU A 143 -25.26 7.59 -2.24
N GLN A 144 -24.17 7.79 -3.00
CA GLN A 144 -24.15 7.54 -4.45
C GLN A 144 -23.57 6.15 -4.72
N ASN A 145 -24.06 5.50 -5.77
CA ASN A 145 -23.48 4.24 -6.26
C ASN A 145 -22.15 4.55 -6.94
N THR A 146 -21.05 4.57 -6.19
CA THR A 146 -19.78 5.09 -6.67
C THR A 146 -18.59 4.49 -5.92
N VAL A 147 -17.39 4.75 -6.42
CA VAL A 147 -16.11 4.40 -5.79
C VAL A 147 -15.51 5.62 -5.12
N ILE A 148 -15.02 5.46 -3.89
CA ILE A 148 -14.43 6.51 -3.08
C ILE A 148 -13.05 6.05 -2.60
N ILE A 149 -11.99 6.54 -3.20
CA ILE A 149 -10.61 6.31 -2.76
C ILE A 149 -10.28 7.38 -1.71
N THR A 150 -9.91 6.95 -0.50
CA THR A 150 -9.77 7.89 0.61
C THR A 150 -8.70 7.48 1.63
N THR A 151 -8.12 8.44 2.32
CA THR A 151 -7.19 8.20 3.42
C THR A 151 -7.93 8.12 4.76
N SER A 152 -7.46 7.34 5.74
CA SER A 152 -6.23 6.59 5.78
C SER A 152 -6.44 5.11 5.43
N GLY A 153 -5.39 4.46 4.93
CA GLY A 153 -5.44 3.06 4.48
C GLY A 153 -5.75 2.03 5.57
N MET A 154 -5.42 2.35 6.84
CA MET A 154 -5.66 1.48 8.00
C MET A 154 -6.85 1.92 8.85
N LEU A 155 -7.69 2.83 8.35
CA LEU A 155 -8.84 3.40 9.06
C LEU A 155 -8.46 4.12 10.39
N SER A 156 -7.23 4.62 10.50
CA SER A 156 -6.75 5.30 11.72
C SER A 156 -6.96 6.82 11.68
N GLY A 157 -7.84 7.32 10.82
CA GLY A 157 -8.12 8.75 10.69
C GLY A 157 -8.49 9.18 9.27
N GLY A 158 -8.51 10.49 9.03
CA GLY A 158 -8.81 11.07 7.72
C GLY A 158 -10.28 10.92 7.29
N PRO A 159 -10.61 11.23 6.03
CA PRO A 159 -11.98 11.17 5.54
C PRO A 159 -12.59 9.76 5.54
N ALA A 160 -11.80 8.69 5.59
CA ALA A 160 -12.29 7.32 5.75
C ALA A 160 -13.19 7.18 6.98
N MET A 161 -12.91 7.96 8.06
CA MET A 161 -13.72 8.03 9.29
C MET A 161 -15.10 8.64 9.08
N THR A 162 -15.35 9.25 7.94
CA THR A 162 -16.69 9.74 7.55
C THR A 162 -17.39 8.74 6.64
N TYR A 163 -16.66 8.17 5.68
CA TYR A 163 -17.25 7.32 4.65
C TYR A 163 -17.61 5.93 5.16
N VAL A 164 -16.71 5.25 5.90
CA VAL A 164 -16.97 3.89 6.40
C VAL A 164 -18.19 3.86 7.33
N PRO A 165 -18.35 4.77 8.34
CA PRO A 165 -19.56 4.84 9.13
C PRO A 165 -20.82 5.11 8.31
N ALA A 166 -20.73 5.90 7.23
CA ALA A 166 -21.90 6.24 6.40
C ALA A 166 -22.41 5.03 5.60
N ILE A 167 -21.50 4.18 5.08
CA ILE A 167 -21.88 3.05 4.23
C ILE A 167 -22.08 1.72 4.98
N ARG A 168 -21.64 1.63 6.24
CA ARG A 168 -21.48 0.37 7.00
C ARG A 168 -22.73 -0.50 7.16
N HIS A 169 -23.92 0.09 7.05
CA HIS A 169 -25.19 -0.60 7.35
C HIS A 169 -25.77 -1.41 6.19
N HIS A 170 -25.33 -1.17 4.95
CA HIS A 170 -25.88 -1.81 3.76
C HIS A 170 -24.96 -2.91 3.25
N PRO A 171 -25.42 -4.16 3.17
CA PRO A 171 -24.61 -5.29 2.72
C PRO A 171 -24.25 -5.23 1.21
N THR A 172 -24.91 -4.37 0.44
CA THR A 172 -24.52 -4.08 -0.95
C THR A 172 -23.33 -3.15 -1.07
N ASN A 173 -23.01 -2.41 0.01
CA ASN A 173 -21.81 -1.57 0.05
C ASN A 173 -20.56 -2.39 0.33
N LYS A 174 -19.40 -1.80 0.06
CA LYS A 174 -18.11 -2.49 0.21
C LYS A 174 -17.04 -1.57 0.80
N VAL A 175 -16.21 -2.14 1.66
CA VAL A 175 -14.91 -1.60 2.06
C VAL A 175 -13.82 -2.46 1.41
N ALA A 176 -13.12 -1.91 0.43
CA ALA A 176 -12.03 -2.58 -0.29
C ALA A 176 -10.68 -2.09 0.24
N LEU A 177 -10.08 -2.82 1.16
CA LEU A 177 -8.76 -2.52 1.72
C LEU A 177 -7.66 -2.82 0.68
N THR A 178 -6.62 -1.98 0.61
CA THR A 178 -5.62 -2.01 -0.46
C THR A 178 -4.23 -2.44 0.00
N GLY A 179 -4.13 -3.40 0.90
CA GLY A 179 -2.86 -3.94 1.38
C GLY A 179 -2.87 -4.23 2.87
N TYR A 180 -1.70 -4.60 3.36
CA TYR A 180 -1.48 -5.04 4.73
C TYR A 180 -2.12 -4.11 5.77
N GLN A 181 -2.75 -4.72 6.75
CA GLN A 181 -3.36 -4.04 7.89
C GLN A 181 -2.59 -4.41 9.16
N VAL A 182 -1.91 -3.43 9.74
CA VAL A 182 -1.08 -3.62 10.95
C VAL A 182 -1.94 -4.02 12.13
N GLU A 183 -1.46 -4.95 12.94
CA GLU A 183 -2.11 -5.39 14.17
C GLU A 183 -2.42 -4.20 15.08
N GLY A 184 -3.59 -4.21 15.73
CA GLY A 184 -4.07 -3.12 16.56
C GLY A 184 -4.69 -1.93 15.81
N THR A 185 -4.68 -1.93 14.47
CA THR A 185 -5.36 -0.89 13.68
C THR A 185 -6.84 -1.20 13.47
N PRO A 186 -7.71 -0.17 13.28
CA PRO A 186 -9.12 -0.40 12.97
C PRO A 186 -9.35 -1.18 11.67
N GLY A 187 -8.48 -1.02 10.67
CA GLY A 187 -8.57 -1.80 9.43
C GLY A 187 -8.30 -3.29 9.66
N ARG A 188 -7.35 -3.64 10.52
CA ARG A 188 -7.08 -5.03 10.93
C ARG A 188 -8.25 -5.59 11.74
N GLN A 189 -8.74 -4.84 12.71
CA GLN A 189 -9.90 -5.23 13.48
C GLN A 189 -11.13 -5.50 12.60
N LEU A 190 -11.34 -4.67 11.56
CA LEU A 190 -12.42 -4.85 10.59
C LEU A 190 -12.31 -6.18 9.84
N LEU A 191 -11.11 -6.55 9.38
CA LEU A 191 -10.86 -7.82 8.71
C LEU A 191 -11.11 -9.02 9.62
N ASP A 192 -10.62 -8.96 10.85
CA ASP A 192 -10.67 -10.09 11.78
C ASP A 192 -12.05 -10.32 12.38
N THR A 193 -12.83 -9.25 12.61
CA THR A 193 -14.06 -9.31 13.42
C THR A 193 -15.33 -8.79 12.74
N GLY A 194 -15.22 -8.18 11.56
CA GLY A 194 -16.33 -7.48 10.93
C GLY A 194 -16.77 -6.20 11.66
N SER A 195 -15.94 -5.69 12.56
CA SER A 195 -16.17 -4.46 13.32
C SER A 195 -14.90 -3.62 13.36
N ALA A 196 -15.02 -2.31 13.48
CA ALA A 196 -13.87 -1.43 13.60
C ALA A 196 -14.11 -0.34 14.65
N GLU A 197 -13.04 0.09 15.32
CA GLU A 197 -13.07 1.28 16.16
C GLU A 197 -12.96 2.53 15.27
N LEU A 198 -14.09 3.24 15.13
CA LEU A 198 -14.22 4.44 14.32
C LEU A 198 -14.70 5.59 15.20
N ASP A 199 -13.96 6.70 15.23
CA ASP A 199 -14.24 7.88 16.09
C ASP A 199 -14.39 7.50 17.58
N GLY A 200 -13.53 6.61 18.10
CA GLY A 200 -13.54 6.17 19.49
C GLY A 200 -14.73 5.27 19.85
N ARG A 201 -15.39 4.66 18.86
CA ARG A 201 -16.49 3.73 19.07
C ARG A 201 -16.32 2.49 18.20
N VAL A 202 -16.47 1.31 18.80
CA VAL A 202 -16.51 0.05 18.05
C VAL A 202 -17.85 -0.03 17.31
N MET A 203 -17.81 -0.11 16.00
CA MET A 203 -18.97 -0.17 15.13
C MET A 203 -18.96 -1.44 14.30
N PRO A 204 -20.04 -2.24 14.30
CA PRO A 204 -20.18 -3.35 13.37
C PRO A 204 -20.38 -2.81 11.94
N VAL A 205 -19.80 -3.49 10.98
CA VAL A 205 -19.86 -3.18 9.55
C VAL A 205 -20.55 -4.33 8.82
N SER A 206 -21.76 -4.10 8.34
CA SER A 206 -22.54 -5.05 7.54
C SER A 206 -22.19 -4.97 6.05
N ALA A 207 -21.51 -3.91 5.62
CA ALA A 207 -20.96 -3.81 4.29
C ALA A 207 -19.94 -4.93 4.06
N GLN A 208 -19.79 -5.37 2.82
CA GLN A 208 -18.77 -6.36 2.45
C GLN A 208 -17.36 -5.80 2.75
N VAL A 209 -16.45 -6.66 3.19
CA VAL A 209 -15.06 -6.27 3.44
C VAL A 209 -14.16 -7.19 2.61
N GLU A 210 -13.35 -6.61 1.76
CA GLU A 210 -12.39 -7.34 0.92
C GLU A 210 -10.99 -6.76 1.09
N LEU A 211 -9.99 -7.62 0.94
CA LEU A 211 -8.58 -7.24 0.92
C LEU A 211 -8.01 -7.49 -0.48
N HIS A 212 -7.42 -6.46 -1.06
CA HIS A 212 -6.70 -6.51 -2.33
C HIS A 212 -5.25 -6.10 -2.09
N GLU A 213 -4.33 -7.03 -2.29
CA GLU A 213 -2.91 -6.86 -2.00
C GLU A 213 -2.20 -6.00 -3.07
N PHE A 214 -2.44 -4.70 -3.03
CA PHE A 214 -1.65 -3.73 -3.81
C PHE A 214 -0.34 -3.41 -3.08
N SER A 215 0.48 -4.41 -2.77
CA SER A 215 1.70 -4.19 -2.01
C SER A 215 2.65 -3.18 -2.66
N ALA A 216 3.37 -2.42 -1.82
CA ALA A 216 4.49 -1.57 -2.20
C ALA A 216 5.84 -2.17 -1.82
N HIS A 217 5.80 -3.34 -1.17
CA HIS A 217 6.96 -4.06 -0.69
C HIS A 217 7.22 -5.30 -1.54
N ALA A 218 8.48 -5.68 -1.65
CA ALA A 218 8.85 -6.93 -2.26
C ALA A 218 8.32 -8.11 -1.44
N ASP A 219 7.90 -9.16 -2.11
CA ASP A 219 7.58 -10.43 -1.49
C ASP A 219 8.86 -11.24 -1.20
N ARG A 220 8.70 -12.44 -0.63
CA ARG A 220 9.82 -13.32 -0.30
C ARG A 220 10.76 -13.54 -1.49
N ASP A 221 10.21 -13.87 -2.65
CA ASP A 221 11.01 -14.17 -3.84
C ASP A 221 11.73 -12.92 -4.33
N GLY A 222 11.09 -11.77 -4.31
CA GLY A 222 11.68 -10.48 -4.64
C GLY A 222 12.78 -10.04 -3.66
N LEU A 223 12.60 -10.31 -2.35
CA LEU A 223 13.64 -10.07 -1.34
C LEU A 223 14.86 -10.96 -1.57
N LEU A 224 14.68 -12.26 -1.80
CA LEU A 224 15.77 -13.20 -2.08
C LEU A 224 16.50 -12.86 -3.37
N ASP A 225 15.77 -12.51 -4.45
CA ASP A 225 16.37 -12.04 -5.71
C ASP A 225 17.18 -10.75 -5.50
N PHE A 226 16.63 -9.82 -4.71
CA PHE A 226 17.35 -8.59 -4.37
C PHE A 226 18.64 -8.88 -3.62
N LEU A 227 18.62 -9.77 -2.63
CA LEU A 227 19.76 -10.07 -1.76
C LEU A 227 20.79 -11.01 -2.41
N ALA A 228 20.46 -11.69 -3.52
CA ALA A 228 21.33 -12.66 -4.16
C ALA A 228 22.76 -12.14 -4.47
N PRO A 229 22.97 -10.89 -4.94
CA PRO A 229 24.32 -10.35 -5.17
C PRO A 229 25.09 -10.01 -3.88
N TYR A 230 24.43 -9.94 -2.74
CA TYR A 230 24.97 -9.50 -1.45
C TYR A 230 25.30 -10.67 -0.50
N ARG A 231 25.53 -11.86 -1.05
CA ARG A 231 25.77 -13.07 -0.24
C ARG A 231 26.98 -12.95 0.70
N ASP A 232 28.04 -12.29 0.24
CA ASP A 232 29.28 -12.07 0.98
C ASP A 232 29.33 -10.68 1.65
N THR A 233 28.16 -10.05 1.81
CA THR A 233 28.00 -8.70 2.35
C THR A 233 27.20 -8.77 3.64
N GLU A 234 27.50 -7.93 4.63
CA GLU A 234 26.72 -7.85 5.85
C GLU A 234 25.31 -7.33 5.56
N ILE A 235 24.30 -8.13 5.92
CA ILE A 235 22.87 -7.79 5.71
C ILE A 235 22.22 -7.51 7.07
N VAL A 236 21.64 -6.34 7.20
CA VAL A 236 20.84 -5.95 8.36
C VAL A 236 19.37 -5.86 7.95
N LEU A 237 18.52 -6.67 8.57
CA LEU A 237 17.09 -6.67 8.29
C LEU A 237 16.34 -5.73 9.23
N ASN A 238 15.44 -4.95 8.66
CA ASN A 238 14.53 -4.09 9.41
C ASN A 238 13.13 -4.09 8.79
N HIS A 239 12.22 -3.30 9.35
CA HIS A 239 10.89 -3.03 8.79
C HIS A 239 10.12 -4.31 8.41
N GLY A 240 9.94 -5.23 9.37
CA GLY A 240 9.17 -6.46 9.21
C GLY A 240 8.92 -7.12 10.56
N ASP A 241 7.80 -7.84 10.67
CA ASP A 241 7.42 -8.54 11.91
C ASP A 241 8.29 -9.78 12.15
N ARG A 242 8.98 -10.28 11.14
CA ARG A 242 9.78 -11.51 11.15
C ARG A 242 11.25 -11.32 10.85
N CYS A 243 11.80 -10.11 11.06
CA CYS A 243 13.22 -9.82 10.75
C CYS A 243 14.18 -10.88 11.32
N GLY A 244 14.02 -11.27 12.60
CA GLY A 244 14.87 -12.26 13.24
C GLY A 244 14.77 -13.65 12.59
N ALA A 245 13.56 -14.14 12.32
CA ALA A 245 13.34 -15.41 11.66
C ALA A 245 13.91 -15.43 10.24
N PHE A 246 13.74 -14.34 9.49
CA PHE A 246 14.29 -14.23 8.13
C PHE A 246 15.81 -14.12 8.15
N ALA A 247 16.41 -13.44 9.15
CA ALA A 247 17.86 -13.45 9.34
C ALA A 247 18.40 -14.87 9.61
N ASP A 248 17.69 -15.67 10.42
CA ASP A 248 18.04 -17.07 10.69
C ASP A 248 18.01 -17.92 9.41
N GLU A 249 16.97 -17.73 8.57
CA GLU A 249 16.83 -18.41 7.29
C GLU A 249 17.97 -18.03 6.33
N LEU A 250 18.28 -16.73 6.20
CA LEU A 250 19.39 -16.27 5.36
C LEU A 250 20.73 -16.81 5.82
N ARG A 251 20.99 -16.85 7.16
CA ARG A 251 22.22 -17.46 7.70
C ARG A 251 22.32 -18.94 7.39
N ALA A 252 21.21 -19.68 7.45
CA ALA A 252 21.19 -21.09 7.07
C ALA A 252 21.52 -21.30 5.58
N ASP A 253 21.18 -20.32 4.74
CA ASP A 253 21.49 -20.30 3.30
C ASP A 253 22.87 -19.71 2.98
N GLY A 254 23.68 -19.37 4.02
CA GLY A 254 25.07 -18.94 3.88
C GLY A 254 25.27 -17.44 3.68
N TYR A 255 24.31 -16.60 4.06
CA TYR A 255 24.45 -15.15 4.10
C TYR A 255 24.96 -14.68 5.46
N GLU A 256 25.61 -13.53 5.52
CA GLU A 256 25.92 -12.82 6.75
C GLU A 256 24.74 -11.88 7.07
N ALA A 257 23.75 -12.37 7.83
CA ALA A 257 22.50 -11.62 8.08
C ALA A 257 22.22 -11.47 9.58
N GLN A 258 21.73 -10.31 9.98
CA GLN A 258 21.29 -10.00 11.34
C GLN A 258 20.04 -9.13 11.36
N ALA A 259 19.32 -9.16 12.50
CA ALA A 259 18.17 -8.33 12.76
C ALA A 259 18.34 -7.70 14.15
N PRO A 260 18.81 -6.46 14.25
CA PRO A 260 19.08 -5.79 15.51
C PRO A 260 17.79 -5.49 16.29
N GLU A 261 17.89 -5.50 17.61
CA GLU A 261 16.81 -5.04 18.47
C GLU A 261 16.71 -3.50 18.49
N LEU A 262 15.55 -3.02 18.92
CA LEU A 262 15.32 -1.56 19.02
C LEU A 262 16.31 -0.91 19.99
N GLY A 263 17.09 0.04 19.51
CA GLY A 263 18.12 0.76 20.28
C GLY A 263 19.51 0.11 20.23
N GLU A 264 19.66 -1.01 19.56
CA GLU A 264 20.98 -1.60 19.27
C GLU A 264 21.79 -0.73 18.30
N THR A 265 23.09 -0.65 18.51
CA THR A 265 24.01 0.07 17.62
C THR A 265 24.89 -0.92 16.89
N LEU A 266 24.92 -0.83 15.59
CA LEU A 266 25.80 -1.61 14.71
C LEU A 266 26.94 -0.71 14.19
N THR A 267 28.09 -1.31 13.91
CA THR A 267 29.24 -0.64 13.30
C THR A 267 29.63 -1.46 12.06
N PHE A 268 29.82 -0.81 10.94
CA PHE A 268 30.18 -1.39 9.66
C PHE A 268 31.60 -1.04 9.29
#